data_8c3d2cdf86d45e15d9eac2e42ff552c7
#
_entry.id   8c3d2cdf86d45e15d9eac2e42ff552c7
#
_cell.length_a   1.000
_cell.length_b   1.000
_cell.length_c   1.000
_cell.angle_alpha   90.00
_cell.angle_beta   90.00
_cell.angle_gamma   90.00
#
_symmetry.space_group_name_H-M   'P 1'
#
loop_
_entity.id
_entity.type
_entity.pdbx_description
1 polymer ?
#
loop_
_entity_poly.entity_id
_entity_poly.type
_entity_poly.pdbx_seq_one_letter_code
_entity_poly.pdbx_strand_id
1 'polypeptide(L)'
;MIFIMARSFKEAIQHRRTHYGIGNNSPISDNEIHEIIKTAVTHVPSAFNSQSTRIVLLLGESHKKLWEIVKDTLRKIVPAEAYKATEVKID
;
A
#
# COMPACT_ATOMS: atom_id res chain seq x y z
N MET A 1 -11.74 25.26 16.79
CA MET A 1 -12.14 24.41 15.67
C MET A 1 -10.98 24.24 14.71
N ILE A 2 -10.67 23.01 14.40
CA ILE A 2 -9.59 22.72 13.45
C ILE A 2 -10.20 22.64 12.07
N PHE A 3 -9.74 23.50 11.19
CA PHE A 3 -10.10 23.39 9.79
C PHE A 3 -9.11 22.48 9.11
N ILE A 4 -9.57 21.32 8.72
CA ILE A 4 -8.82 20.51 7.80
C ILE A 4 -9.16 21.03 6.42
N MET A 5 -8.26 21.80 5.87
CA MET A 5 -8.41 22.25 4.50
C MET A 5 -8.01 21.13 3.58
N ALA A 6 -9.01 20.46 3.03
CA ALA A 6 -8.74 19.50 1.97
C ALA A 6 -8.13 20.25 0.78
N ARG A 7 -7.04 19.71 0.24
CA ARG A 7 -6.46 20.25 -0.99
C ARG A 7 -7.41 20.03 -2.15
N SER A 8 -7.43 20.98 -3.07
CA SER A 8 -8.08 20.76 -4.35
C SER A 8 -7.33 19.67 -5.13
N PHE A 9 -7.98 19.13 -6.15
CA PHE A 9 -7.35 18.14 -7.03
C PHE A 9 -6.03 18.66 -7.62
N LYS A 10 -6.03 19.89 -8.11
CA LYS A 10 -4.84 20.53 -8.66
C LYS A 10 -3.73 20.66 -7.62
N GLU A 11 -4.06 21.10 -6.42
CA GLU A 11 -3.10 21.26 -5.33
C GLU A 11 -2.53 19.90 -4.91
N ALA A 12 -3.35 18.86 -4.87
CA ALA A 12 -2.91 17.51 -4.53
C ALA A 12 -1.88 16.99 -5.54
N ILE A 13 -2.13 17.19 -6.83
CA ILE A 13 -1.20 16.82 -7.90
C ILE A 13 0.13 17.55 -7.76
N GLN A 14 0.06 18.87 -7.48
CA GLN A 14 1.26 19.70 -7.35
C GLN A 14 2.06 19.37 -6.09
N HIS A 15 1.39 19.00 -5.02
CA HIS A 15 2.02 18.70 -3.74
C HIS A 15 2.63 17.29 -3.69
N ARG A 16 2.07 16.35 -4.45
CA ARG A 16 2.51 14.96 -4.43
C ARG A 16 4.01 14.84 -4.72
N ARG A 17 4.69 14.01 -3.95
CA ARG A 17 6.09 13.65 -4.16
C ARG A 17 6.25 12.15 -3.99
N THR A 18 7.29 11.62 -4.60
CA THR A 18 7.70 10.25 -4.35
C THR A 18 8.57 10.21 -3.09
N HIS A 19 8.21 9.37 -2.14
CA HIS A 19 8.95 9.21 -0.90
C HIS A 19 9.52 7.80 -0.82
N TYR A 20 10.81 7.70 -0.50
CA TYR A 20 11.49 6.42 -0.31
C TYR A 20 11.68 6.08 1.17
N GLY A 21 11.76 7.09 2.03
CA GLY A 21 11.82 6.91 3.48
C GLY A 21 10.44 6.65 4.04
N ILE A 22 10.04 5.38 4.11
CA ILE A 22 8.72 4.95 4.56
C ILE A 22 8.83 4.39 5.96
N GLY A 23 7.94 4.84 6.85
CA GLY A 23 7.86 4.36 8.22
C GLY A 23 6.62 3.52 8.47
N ASN A 24 6.49 3.06 9.72
CA ASN A 24 5.38 2.22 10.14
C ASN A 24 4.22 3.01 10.77
N ASN A 25 4.40 4.31 10.95
CA ASN A 25 3.39 5.15 11.58
C ASN A 25 2.49 5.77 10.54
N SER A 26 1.19 5.55 10.68
CA SER A 26 0.21 6.16 9.81
C SER A 26 -0.37 7.42 10.47
N PRO A 27 -0.46 8.55 9.76
CA PRO A 27 -1.10 9.76 10.29
C PRO A 27 -2.63 9.67 10.28
N ILE A 28 -3.20 8.65 9.67
CA ILE A 28 -4.64 8.43 9.59
C ILE A 28 -5.02 7.07 10.19
N SER A 29 -6.28 6.95 10.59
CA SER A 29 -6.79 5.71 11.19
C SER A 29 -6.93 4.60 10.17
N ASP A 30 -7.02 3.36 10.65
CA ASP A 30 -7.27 2.20 9.79
C ASP A 30 -8.63 2.32 9.07
N ASN A 31 -9.62 2.90 9.73
CA ASN A 31 -10.92 3.15 9.11
C ASN A 31 -10.82 4.12 7.94
N GLU A 32 -10.01 5.17 8.07
CA GLU A 32 -9.79 6.13 6.98
C GLU A 32 -9.07 5.48 5.80
N ILE A 33 -8.08 4.62 6.06
CA ILE A 33 -7.40 3.83 5.03
C ILE A 33 -8.40 2.95 4.30
N HIS A 34 -9.26 2.27 5.04
CA HIS A 34 -10.30 1.41 4.46
C HIS A 34 -11.24 2.19 3.56
N GLU A 35 -11.67 3.38 3.98
CA GLU A 35 -12.55 4.24 3.17
C GLU A 35 -11.87 4.72 1.89
N ILE A 36 -10.59 5.05 1.94
CA ILE A 36 -9.82 5.43 0.75
C ILE A 36 -9.79 4.28 -0.26
N ILE A 37 -9.47 3.08 0.21
CA ILE A 37 -9.43 1.88 -0.64
C ILE A 37 -10.81 1.60 -1.24
N LYS A 38 -11.86 1.70 -0.44
CA LYS A 38 -13.24 1.51 -0.88
C LYS A 38 -13.64 2.49 -1.96
N THR A 39 -13.26 3.75 -1.82
CA THR A 39 -13.49 4.79 -2.82
C THR A 39 -12.77 4.44 -4.13
N ALA A 40 -11.52 4.00 -4.06
CA ALA A 40 -10.77 3.62 -5.24
C ALA A 40 -11.41 2.43 -5.97
N VAL A 41 -11.80 1.39 -5.22
CA VAL A 41 -12.46 0.21 -5.81
C VAL A 41 -13.76 0.58 -6.49
N THR A 42 -14.51 1.52 -5.91
CA THR A 42 -15.82 1.93 -6.43
C THR A 42 -15.70 2.76 -7.70
N HIS A 43 -14.71 3.62 -7.79
CA HIS A 43 -14.66 4.67 -8.81
C HIS A 43 -13.55 4.54 -9.86
N VAL A 44 -12.52 3.72 -9.61
CA VAL A 44 -11.46 3.53 -10.61
C VAL A 44 -11.98 2.67 -11.76
N PRO A 45 -11.77 3.11 -13.00
CA PRO A 45 -12.27 2.36 -14.15
C PRO A 45 -11.52 1.04 -14.36
N SER A 46 -12.20 0.10 -14.97
CA SER A 46 -11.62 -1.19 -15.37
C SER A 46 -11.78 -1.38 -16.88
N ALA A 47 -10.94 -2.24 -17.46
CA ALA A 47 -10.99 -2.53 -18.90
C ALA A 47 -12.37 -3.08 -19.24
N PHE A 48 -13.02 -2.45 -20.24
CA PHE A 48 -14.38 -2.80 -20.66
C PHE A 48 -15.40 -2.84 -19.51
N ASN A 49 -15.15 -2.08 -18.44
CA ASN A 49 -16.01 -2.05 -17.25
C ASN A 49 -16.23 -3.46 -16.66
N SER A 50 -15.21 -4.28 -16.70
CA SER A 50 -15.30 -5.69 -16.23
C SER A 50 -15.57 -5.82 -14.75
N GLN A 51 -15.14 -4.83 -13.94
CA GLN A 51 -15.34 -4.81 -12.49
C GLN A 51 -14.87 -6.11 -11.79
N SER A 52 -13.83 -6.73 -12.33
CA SER A 52 -13.33 -8.03 -11.86
C SER A 52 -12.31 -7.95 -10.74
N THR A 53 -11.78 -6.75 -10.48
CA THR A 53 -10.74 -6.56 -9.46
C THR A 53 -11.28 -6.84 -8.05
N ARG A 54 -10.50 -7.56 -7.28
CA ARG A 54 -10.74 -7.78 -5.86
C ARG A 54 -9.52 -7.30 -5.09
N ILE A 55 -9.75 -6.66 -3.95
CA ILE A 55 -8.68 -6.11 -3.13
C ILE A 55 -8.78 -6.68 -1.73
N VAL A 56 -7.66 -7.12 -1.19
CA VAL A 56 -7.54 -7.55 0.19
C VAL A 56 -6.62 -6.56 0.89
N LEU A 57 -7.16 -5.83 1.86
CA LEU A 57 -6.39 -4.88 2.65
C LEU A 57 -5.82 -5.58 3.88
N LEU A 58 -4.51 -5.58 4.01
CA LEU A 58 -3.80 -6.20 5.12
C LEU A 58 -3.09 -5.13 5.94
N LEU A 59 -3.41 -5.07 7.22
CA LEU A 59 -2.84 -4.11 8.17
C LEU A 59 -2.25 -4.85 9.38
N GLY A 60 -1.25 -4.24 10.02
CA GLY A 60 -0.67 -4.76 11.25
C GLY A 60 -0.11 -6.18 11.09
N GLU A 61 -0.53 -7.09 11.94
CA GLU A 61 -0.03 -8.47 11.94
C GLU A 61 -0.36 -9.24 10.65
N SER A 62 -1.49 -8.98 10.03
CA SER A 62 -1.85 -9.59 8.76
C SER A 62 -0.88 -9.18 7.65
N HIS A 63 -0.48 -7.92 7.63
CA HIS A 63 0.54 -7.39 6.72
C HIS A 63 1.88 -8.11 6.92
N LYS A 64 2.32 -8.24 8.17
CA LYS A 64 3.56 -8.94 8.52
C LYS A 64 3.53 -10.40 8.10
N LYS A 65 2.42 -11.08 8.30
CA LYS A 65 2.24 -12.49 7.90
C LYS A 65 2.40 -12.66 6.39
N LEU A 66 1.81 -11.76 5.60
CA LEU A 66 1.97 -11.81 4.15
C LEU A 66 3.44 -11.72 3.75
N TRP A 67 4.17 -10.77 4.33
CA TRP A 67 5.57 -10.56 3.98
C TRP A 67 6.46 -11.71 4.44
N GLU A 68 6.14 -12.38 5.54
CA GLU A 68 6.83 -13.60 5.94
C GLU A 68 6.63 -14.72 4.92
N ILE A 69 5.42 -14.87 4.39
CA ILE A 69 5.14 -15.83 3.32
C ILE A 69 5.96 -15.51 2.07
N VAL A 70 6.03 -14.23 1.69
CA VAL A 70 6.83 -13.77 0.54
C VAL A 70 8.31 -14.12 0.75
N LYS A 71 8.87 -13.82 1.93
CA LYS A 71 10.26 -14.13 2.25
C LYS A 71 10.54 -15.64 2.18
N ASP A 72 9.69 -16.47 2.76
CA ASP A 72 9.85 -17.92 2.75
C ASP A 72 9.83 -18.48 1.34
N THR A 73 8.94 -17.96 0.50
CA THR A 73 8.85 -18.38 -0.90
C THR A 73 10.13 -18.01 -1.66
N LEU A 74 10.61 -16.77 -1.46
CA LEU A 74 11.83 -16.29 -2.13
C LEU A 74 13.08 -17.08 -1.70
N ARG A 75 13.18 -17.46 -0.43
CA ARG A 75 14.29 -18.30 0.04
C ARG A 75 14.41 -19.60 -0.73
N LYS A 76 13.30 -20.17 -1.18
CA LYS A 76 13.24 -21.45 -1.89
C LYS A 76 13.63 -21.36 -3.36
N ILE A 77 13.42 -20.20 -3.98
CA ILE A 77 13.56 -20.05 -5.44
C ILE A 77 14.68 -19.12 -5.86
N VAL A 78 15.20 -18.28 -4.95
CA VAL A 78 16.24 -17.30 -5.24
C VAL A 78 17.57 -17.75 -4.61
N PRO A 79 18.72 -17.61 -5.32
CA PRO A 79 20.03 -17.89 -4.72
C PRO A 79 20.24 -17.08 -3.44
N ALA A 80 20.93 -17.66 -2.46
CA ALA A 80 21.10 -17.06 -1.14
C ALA A 80 21.66 -15.64 -1.17
N GLU A 81 22.60 -15.34 -2.07
CA GLU A 81 23.18 -14.00 -2.19
C GLU A 81 22.16 -12.98 -2.67
N ALA A 82 21.38 -13.34 -3.68
CA ALA A 82 20.32 -12.46 -4.19
C ALA A 82 19.20 -12.28 -3.17
N TYR A 83 18.91 -13.32 -2.41
CA TYR A 83 17.89 -13.27 -1.35
C TYR A 83 18.23 -12.26 -0.27
N LYS A 84 19.48 -12.21 0.19
CA LYS A 84 19.90 -11.26 1.22
C LYS A 84 19.62 -9.81 0.83
N ALA A 85 19.91 -9.44 -0.41
CA ALA A 85 19.63 -8.10 -0.90
C ALA A 85 18.13 -7.81 -0.95
N THR A 86 17.32 -8.80 -1.30
CA THR A 86 15.87 -8.69 -1.34
C THR A 86 15.26 -8.61 0.07
N GLU A 87 15.76 -9.40 0.99
CA GLU A 87 15.29 -9.40 2.39
C GLU A 87 15.43 -8.03 3.04
N VAL A 88 16.55 -7.37 2.83
CA VAL A 88 16.79 -6.02 3.35
C VAL A 88 15.74 -5.03 2.83
N LYS A 89 15.32 -5.18 1.59
CA LYS A 89 14.29 -4.30 1.00
C LYS A 89 12.88 -4.59 1.54
N ILE A 90 12.61 -5.83 1.93
CA ILE A 90 11.32 -6.22 2.50
C ILE A 90 11.23 -5.77 3.97
N ASP A 91 12.29 -5.91 4.71
CA ASP A 91 12.36 -5.49 6.10
C ASP A 91 12.46 -3.97 6.20
#